data_5ed515b2449d927961ae67f6d16eb7d6
#
_entry.id   5ed515b2449d927961ae67f6d16eb7d6
#
_cell.length_a   1.000
_cell.length_b   1.000
_cell.length_c   1.000
_cell.angle_alpha   90.00
_cell.angle_beta   90.00
_cell.angle_gamma   90.00
#
_symmetry.space_group_name_H-M   'P 1'
#
loop_
_entity.id
_entity.type
_entity.pdbx_description
1 polymer ?
#
loop_
_entity_poly.entity_id
_entity_poly.type
_entity_poly.pdbx_seq_one_letter_code
_entity_poly.pdbx_strand_id
1 'polypeptide(L)'
;TKSALEYELPKGFHFVEPSGIDPLKLARCTWKSFNEWELGPFENWDIPVDKTDWNPHKSYIGVLGNVMAPPPHSTYEYSVTIANKNEEYVCFSGMWWIPENKLAYMEPLCTIPEYQHQGLASAALTRHYRRFKEMGGEFLTGGGNDFYKKIGYDTEVYSLVYRFGQH
;
A
#
# COMPACT_ATOMS: atom_id res chain seq x y z
N THR A 1 23.40 5.42 13.30
CA THR A 1 22.30 5.77 12.38
C THR A 1 22.39 4.87 11.18
N LYS A 2 21.53 3.86 11.10
CA LYS A 2 21.36 3.09 9.87
C LYS A 2 20.91 4.07 8.78
N SER A 3 21.46 3.91 7.57
CA SER A 3 21.09 4.73 6.42
C SER A 3 19.57 4.67 6.22
N ALA A 4 18.99 5.82 5.94
CA ALA A 4 17.62 5.91 5.50
C ALA A 4 17.38 4.94 4.31
N LEU A 5 16.14 4.52 4.14
CA LEU A 5 15.73 3.77 2.94
C LEU A 5 16.10 4.58 1.68
N GLU A 6 16.98 4.03 0.84
CA GLU A 6 17.52 4.70 -0.35
C GLU A 6 17.54 3.73 -1.54
N TYR A 7 16.37 3.22 -1.89
CA TYR A 7 16.23 2.35 -3.06
C TYR A 7 15.73 3.14 -4.26
N GLU A 8 16.46 3.08 -5.36
CA GLU A 8 16.06 3.68 -6.61
C GLU A 8 15.00 2.84 -7.33
N LEU A 9 14.10 3.51 -8.04
CA LEU A 9 13.13 2.83 -8.87
C LEU A 9 13.84 2.18 -10.07
N PRO A 10 13.65 0.86 -10.31
CA PRO A 10 14.29 0.18 -11.43
C PRO A 10 13.91 0.77 -12.79
N LYS A 11 14.81 0.65 -13.77
CA LYS A 11 14.53 1.09 -15.15
C LYS A 11 13.33 0.36 -15.74
N GLY A 12 12.52 1.09 -16.48
CA GLY A 12 11.32 0.54 -17.12
C GLY A 12 10.05 0.65 -16.27
N PHE A 13 10.16 1.27 -15.10
CA PHE A 13 9.04 1.58 -14.23
C PHE A 13 8.99 3.07 -13.92
N HIS A 14 7.80 3.56 -13.58
CA HIS A 14 7.61 4.93 -13.12
C HIS A 14 6.57 4.99 -12.00
N PHE A 15 6.64 6.03 -11.19
CA PHE A 15 5.62 6.33 -10.21
C PHE A 15 4.44 7.00 -10.89
N VAL A 16 3.24 6.55 -10.56
CA VAL A 16 2.00 7.19 -11.01
C VAL A 16 1.68 8.34 -10.06
N GLU A 17 1.39 9.51 -10.64
CA GLU A 17 0.97 10.65 -9.81
C GLU A 17 -0.43 10.41 -9.23
N PRO A 18 -0.68 10.79 -7.96
CA PRO A 18 -1.95 10.53 -7.28
C PRO A 18 -3.18 11.00 -8.05
N SER A 19 -3.10 12.17 -8.68
CA SER A 19 -4.19 12.73 -9.49
C SER A 19 -4.51 11.95 -10.77
N GLY A 20 -3.56 11.12 -11.22
CA GLY A 20 -3.68 10.30 -12.43
C GLY A 20 -4.04 8.83 -12.17
N ILE A 21 -4.27 8.46 -10.92
CA ILE A 21 -4.55 7.05 -10.58
C ILE A 21 -5.89 6.61 -11.19
N ASP A 22 -5.83 5.47 -11.86
CA ASP A 22 -6.99 4.75 -12.39
C ASP A 22 -7.44 3.70 -11.37
N PRO A 23 -8.67 3.83 -10.82
CA PRO A 23 -9.17 2.90 -9.80
C PRO A 23 -9.26 1.45 -10.28
N LEU A 24 -9.62 1.25 -11.54
CA LEU A 24 -9.74 -0.08 -12.13
C LEU A 24 -8.38 -0.78 -12.25
N LYS A 25 -7.36 -0.06 -12.71
CA LYS A 25 -5.99 -0.58 -12.78
C LYS A 25 -5.45 -0.90 -11.39
N LEU A 26 -5.75 -0.05 -10.40
CA LEU A 26 -5.30 -0.27 -9.03
C LEU A 26 -5.99 -1.48 -8.41
N ALA A 27 -7.31 -1.61 -8.55
CA ALA A 27 -8.04 -2.78 -8.07
C ALA A 27 -7.52 -4.07 -8.70
N ARG A 28 -7.20 -4.05 -10.00
CA ARG A 28 -6.59 -5.20 -10.68
C ARG A 28 -5.18 -5.53 -10.15
N CYS A 29 -4.38 -4.52 -9.85
CA CYS A 29 -3.06 -4.70 -9.25
C CYS A 29 -3.17 -5.40 -7.88
N THR A 30 -4.05 -4.94 -7.01
CA THR A 30 -4.27 -5.55 -5.68
C THR A 30 -4.83 -6.98 -5.81
N TRP A 31 -5.82 -7.19 -6.68
CA TRP A 31 -6.40 -8.51 -6.94
C TRP A 31 -5.34 -9.53 -7.38
N LYS A 32 -4.49 -9.17 -8.34
CA LYS A 32 -3.38 -10.03 -8.77
C LYS A 32 -2.36 -10.27 -7.65
N SER A 33 -2.03 -9.23 -6.90
CA SER A 33 -0.95 -9.27 -5.90
C SER A 33 -1.27 -10.13 -4.70
N PHE A 34 -2.54 -10.16 -4.27
CA PHE A 34 -2.98 -10.92 -3.10
C PHE A 34 -3.59 -12.28 -3.45
N ASN A 35 -3.46 -12.73 -4.70
CA ASN A 35 -4.00 -14.00 -5.18
C ASN A 35 -5.52 -14.10 -4.98
N GLU A 36 -6.23 -12.99 -5.15
CA GLU A 36 -7.65 -12.91 -4.82
C GLU A 36 -8.57 -13.53 -5.88
N TRP A 37 -8.01 -14.18 -6.91
CA TRP A 37 -8.80 -15.08 -7.77
C TRP A 37 -9.52 -16.19 -6.99
N GLU A 38 -9.02 -16.56 -5.80
CA GLU A 38 -9.71 -17.49 -4.90
C GLU A 38 -11.01 -16.91 -4.34
N LEU A 39 -11.13 -15.57 -4.30
CA LEU A 39 -12.34 -14.86 -3.88
C LEU A 39 -13.33 -14.63 -5.02
N GLY A 40 -12.99 -15.07 -6.23
CA GLY A 40 -13.82 -14.94 -7.40
C GLY A 40 -13.20 -14.08 -8.51
N PRO A 41 -13.86 -14.00 -9.66
CA PRO A 41 -13.38 -13.26 -10.82
C PRO A 41 -13.35 -11.75 -10.54
N PHE A 42 -12.37 -11.07 -11.13
CA PHE A 42 -12.15 -9.63 -10.95
C PHE A 42 -13.37 -8.77 -11.28
N GLU A 43 -14.20 -9.20 -12.23
CA GLU A 43 -15.41 -8.51 -12.67
C GLU A 43 -16.47 -8.37 -11.56
N ASN A 44 -16.35 -9.16 -10.50
CA ASN A 44 -17.27 -9.10 -9.35
C ASN A 44 -16.81 -8.13 -8.27
N TRP A 45 -15.66 -7.45 -8.46
CA TRP A 45 -15.17 -6.49 -7.51
C TRP A 45 -15.95 -5.18 -7.58
N ASP A 46 -16.34 -4.67 -6.42
CA ASP A 46 -16.99 -3.36 -6.30
C ASP A 46 -15.94 -2.26 -6.46
N ILE A 47 -15.84 -1.73 -7.67
CA ILE A 47 -14.87 -0.70 -8.03
C ILE A 47 -15.60 0.63 -8.09
N PRO A 48 -15.17 1.64 -7.33
CA PRO A 48 -15.79 2.94 -7.36
C PRO A 48 -15.71 3.56 -8.76
N VAL A 49 -16.85 3.98 -9.28
CA VAL A 49 -16.95 4.65 -10.58
C VAL A 49 -16.51 6.11 -10.48
N ASP A 50 -16.72 6.72 -9.32
CA ASP A 50 -16.38 8.13 -9.05
C ASP A 50 -15.02 8.23 -8.35
N LYS A 51 -14.10 8.95 -8.98
CA LYS A 51 -12.76 9.20 -8.43
C LYS A 51 -12.76 10.09 -7.19
N THR A 52 -13.81 10.90 -6.96
CA THR A 52 -13.91 11.76 -5.78
C THR A 52 -14.15 10.97 -4.50
N ASP A 53 -14.85 9.86 -4.61
CA ASP A 53 -15.09 8.91 -3.51
C ASP A 53 -14.04 7.79 -3.44
N TRP A 54 -13.07 7.82 -4.35
CA TRP A 54 -12.15 6.75 -4.47
C TRP A 54 -11.17 6.70 -3.29
N ASN A 55 -11.16 5.57 -2.65
CA ASN A 55 -10.22 5.22 -1.60
C ASN A 55 -9.61 3.86 -1.97
N PRO A 56 -8.28 3.74 -2.07
CA PRO A 56 -7.64 2.46 -2.40
C PRO A 56 -8.05 1.33 -1.48
N HIS A 57 -8.40 1.64 -0.23
CA HIS A 57 -8.91 0.64 0.70
C HIS A 57 -10.34 0.20 0.40
N LYS A 58 -11.19 1.06 -0.15
CA LYS A 58 -12.54 0.62 -0.59
C LYS A 58 -12.46 -0.42 -1.69
N SER A 59 -11.55 -0.25 -2.66
CA SER A 59 -11.36 -1.23 -3.75
C SER A 59 -10.92 -2.60 -3.23
N TYR A 60 -10.09 -2.60 -2.20
CA TYR A 60 -9.62 -3.82 -1.54
C TYR A 60 -10.67 -4.41 -0.59
N ILE A 61 -11.38 -3.56 0.13
CA ILE A 61 -12.34 -3.95 1.18
C ILE A 61 -13.72 -4.31 0.59
N GLY A 62 -14.10 -3.77 -0.55
CA GLY A 62 -15.38 -4.07 -1.19
C GLY A 62 -15.61 -5.57 -1.36
N VAL A 63 -14.56 -6.31 -1.71
CA VAL A 63 -14.60 -7.77 -1.84
C VAL A 63 -14.57 -8.49 -0.49
N LEU A 64 -13.85 -7.95 0.48
CA LEU A 64 -13.67 -8.57 1.80
C LEU A 64 -14.74 -8.18 2.82
N GLY A 65 -15.78 -7.45 2.41
CA GLY A 65 -16.94 -7.16 3.24
C GLY A 65 -16.65 -6.35 4.50
N ASN A 66 -16.16 -5.14 4.38
CA ASN A 66 -15.99 -4.18 5.49
C ASN A 66 -15.03 -4.62 6.62
N VAL A 67 -14.05 -5.42 6.32
CA VAL A 67 -13.13 -5.92 7.36
C VAL A 67 -12.31 -4.80 8.02
N MET A 68 -12.08 -3.70 7.29
CA MET A 68 -11.40 -2.52 7.84
C MET A 68 -11.98 -1.24 7.23
N ALA A 69 -12.69 -0.47 8.02
CA ALA A 69 -13.00 0.89 7.64
C ALA A 69 -11.68 1.69 7.52
N PRO A 70 -11.45 2.44 6.44
CA PRO A 70 -10.25 3.26 6.34
C PRO A 70 -10.28 4.32 7.45
N PRO A 71 -9.13 4.61 8.09
CA PRO A 71 -9.07 5.68 9.06
C PRO A 71 -9.40 7.03 8.39
N PRO A 72 -9.86 8.03 9.16
CA PRO A 72 -10.32 9.32 8.62
C PRO A 72 -9.23 10.08 7.85
N HIS A 73 -7.96 9.78 8.10
CA HIS A 73 -6.81 10.42 7.45
C HIS A 73 -6.19 9.58 6.32
N SER A 74 -6.85 8.50 5.92
CA SER A 74 -6.40 7.69 4.79
C SER A 74 -6.78 8.37 3.48
N THR A 75 -5.81 8.77 2.71
CA THR A 75 -6.03 9.29 1.38
C THR A 75 -5.11 8.62 0.37
N TYR A 76 -5.58 8.47 -0.87
CA TYR A 76 -4.74 7.98 -1.97
C TYR A 76 -3.57 8.93 -2.26
N GLU A 77 -3.67 10.19 -1.85
CA GLU A 77 -2.62 11.19 -1.98
C GLU A 77 -1.30 10.75 -1.34
N TYR A 78 -1.37 10.01 -0.25
CA TYR A 78 -0.17 9.49 0.43
C TYR A 78 0.30 8.14 -0.11
N SER A 79 -0.50 7.49 -0.94
CA SER A 79 -0.18 6.19 -1.49
C SER A 79 0.85 6.28 -2.61
N VAL A 80 1.56 5.18 -2.86
CA VAL A 80 2.52 5.05 -3.95
C VAL A 80 2.07 3.94 -4.89
N THR A 81 1.88 4.29 -6.16
CA THR A 81 1.59 3.35 -7.24
C THR A 81 2.74 3.36 -8.23
N ILE A 82 3.17 2.18 -8.65
CA ILE A 82 4.21 2.02 -9.68
C ILE A 82 3.61 1.31 -10.88
N ALA A 83 3.84 1.88 -12.06
CA ALA A 83 3.46 1.29 -13.34
C ALA A 83 4.70 0.87 -14.14
N ASN A 84 4.50 -0.13 -15.01
CA ASN A 84 5.46 -0.54 -16.02
C ASN A 84 5.34 0.33 -17.29
N LYS A 85 6.21 0.08 -18.28
CA LYS A 85 6.21 0.78 -19.58
C LYS A 85 4.90 0.65 -20.39
N ASN A 86 4.05 -0.31 -20.06
CA ASN A 86 2.76 -0.54 -20.72
C ASN A 86 1.60 0.08 -19.90
N GLU A 87 1.88 0.94 -18.94
CA GLU A 87 0.90 1.58 -18.05
C GLU A 87 0.08 0.57 -17.22
N GLU A 88 0.59 -0.63 -17.01
CA GLU A 88 0.01 -1.58 -16.06
C GLU A 88 0.53 -1.26 -14.65
N TYR A 89 -0.36 -1.18 -13.67
CA TYR A 89 0.02 -1.01 -12.28
C TYR A 89 0.53 -2.34 -11.72
N VAL A 90 1.77 -2.32 -11.24
CA VAL A 90 2.50 -3.54 -10.86
C VAL A 90 2.92 -3.59 -9.39
N CYS A 91 2.91 -2.44 -8.72
CA CYS A 91 3.15 -2.36 -7.28
C CYS A 91 2.30 -1.23 -6.69
N PHE A 92 1.74 -1.49 -5.53
CA PHE A 92 0.98 -0.51 -4.76
C PHE A 92 1.38 -0.56 -3.30
N SER A 93 1.48 0.61 -2.69
CA SER A 93 1.72 0.78 -1.27
C SER A 93 0.83 1.90 -0.73
N GLY A 94 -0.11 1.54 0.13
CA GLY A 94 -0.95 2.50 0.84
C GLY A 94 -0.24 3.09 2.04
N MET A 95 -0.59 4.32 2.40
CA MET A 95 -0.08 4.96 3.61
C MET A 95 -1.18 5.79 4.26
N TRP A 96 -1.36 5.60 5.54
CA TRP A 96 -2.24 6.40 6.37
C TRP A 96 -1.40 7.34 7.22
N TRP A 97 -1.69 8.62 7.16
CA TRP A 97 -1.01 9.61 7.95
C TRP A 97 -1.86 10.03 9.16
N ILE A 98 -1.29 9.96 10.35
CA ILE A 98 -1.91 10.35 11.62
C ILE A 98 -1.08 11.47 12.23
N PRO A 99 -1.39 12.74 11.90
CA PRO A 99 -0.57 13.88 12.29
C PRO A 99 -0.46 14.05 13.80
N GLU A 100 -1.50 13.72 14.57
CA GLU A 100 -1.52 13.84 16.03
C GLU A 100 -0.43 13.00 16.70
N ASN A 101 -0.10 11.86 16.12
CA ASN A 101 0.90 10.93 16.62
C ASN A 101 2.19 10.97 15.82
N LYS A 102 2.28 11.81 14.79
CA LYS A 102 3.36 11.83 13.80
C LYS A 102 3.67 10.45 13.24
N LEU A 103 2.63 9.66 13.07
CA LEU A 103 2.67 8.26 12.67
C LEU A 103 2.20 8.10 11.23
N ALA A 104 3.00 7.43 10.42
CA ALA A 104 2.54 6.88 9.15
C ALA A 104 2.38 5.36 9.28
N TYR A 105 1.18 4.88 8.95
CA TYR A 105 0.85 3.46 8.91
C TYR A 105 0.80 3.00 7.46
N MET A 106 1.71 2.12 7.08
CA MET A 106 1.80 1.61 5.72
C MET A 106 1.00 0.29 5.60
N GLU A 107 -0.10 0.35 4.84
CA GLU A 107 -0.98 -0.78 4.55
C GLU A 107 -1.85 -0.44 3.32
N PRO A 108 -2.05 -1.34 2.36
CA PRO A 108 -1.28 -2.55 2.11
C PRO A 108 0.01 -2.28 1.35
N LEU A 109 0.92 -3.25 1.29
CA LEU A 109 2.04 -3.28 0.37
C LEU A 109 1.94 -4.52 -0.50
N CYS A 110 1.89 -4.34 -1.81
CA CYS A 110 1.78 -5.45 -2.73
C CYS A 110 2.54 -5.23 -4.04
N THR A 111 2.94 -6.32 -4.66
CA THR A 111 3.54 -6.36 -5.99
C THR A 111 3.01 -7.58 -6.72
N ILE A 112 2.54 -7.41 -7.96
CA ILE A 112 2.02 -8.53 -8.73
C ILE A 112 3.12 -9.59 -8.96
N PRO A 113 2.78 -10.89 -8.97
CA PRO A 113 3.75 -11.98 -8.92
C PRO A 113 4.89 -11.87 -9.94
N GLU A 114 4.58 -11.50 -11.17
CA GLU A 114 5.51 -11.42 -12.30
C GLU A 114 6.58 -10.33 -12.12
N TYR A 115 6.37 -9.37 -11.21
CA TYR A 115 7.28 -8.25 -10.94
C TYR A 115 7.87 -8.27 -9.54
N GLN A 116 7.64 -9.35 -8.78
CA GLN A 116 8.28 -9.52 -7.47
C GLN A 116 9.80 -9.64 -7.59
N HIS A 117 10.50 -9.41 -6.49
CA HIS A 117 11.96 -9.49 -6.39
C HIS A 117 12.76 -8.54 -7.30
N GLN A 118 12.11 -7.54 -7.90
CA GLN A 118 12.75 -6.52 -8.73
C GLN A 118 13.01 -5.19 -7.99
N GLY A 119 12.78 -5.13 -6.67
CA GLY A 119 13.03 -3.93 -5.86
C GLY A 119 11.90 -2.91 -5.83
N LEU A 120 10.74 -3.18 -6.47
CA LEU A 120 9.63 -2.23 -6.56
C LEU A 120 9.06 -1.86 -5.19
N ALA A 121 8.81 -2.85 -4.33
CA ALA A 121 8.34 -2.62 -2.97
C ALA A 121 9.31 -1.74 -2.16
N SER A 122 10.62 -2.00 -2.27
CA SER A 122 11.65 -1.19 -1.60
C SER A 122 11.67 0.25 -2.11
N ALA A 123 11.51 0.47 -3.43
CA ALA A 123 11.41 1.80 -4.02
C ALA A 123 10.14 2.53 -3.56
N ALA A 124 9.00 1.84 -3.49
CA ALA A 124 7.75 2.41 -2.98
C ALA A 124 7.89 2.87 -1.53
N LEU A 125 8.46 2.03 -0.66
CA LEU A 125 8.71 2.37 0.75
C LEU A 125 9.74 3.50 0.91
N THR A 126 10.73 3.58 0.04
CA THR A 126 11.67 4.71 0.02
C THR A 126 10.95 6.02 -0.28
N ARG A 127 10.01 6.03 -1.25
CA ARG A 127 9.19 7.20 -1.54
C ARG A 127 8.29 7.57 -0.35
N HIS A 128 7.67 6.59 0.31
CA HIS A 128 6.91 6.80 1.56
C HIS A 128 7.78 7.42 2.65
N TYR A 129 8.97 6.87 2.88
CA TYR A 129 9.88 7.36 3.91
C TYR A 129 10.29 8.82 3.68
N ARG A 130 10.63 9.20 2.45
CA ARG A 130 10.95 10.58 2.09
C ARG A 130 9.77 11.51 2.37
N ARG A 131 8.59 11.16 1.88
CA ARG A 131 7.35 11.93 2.11
C ARG A 131 7.03 12.06 3.61
N PHE A 132 7.10 10.96 4.33
CA PHE A 132 6.90 10.91 5.77
C PHE A 132 7.83 11.86 6.52
N LYS A 133 9.10 11.92 6.15
CA LYS A 133 10.08 12.85 6.75
C LYS A 133 9.73 14.32 6.45
N GLU A 134 9.33 14.62 5.23
CA GLU A 134 8.88 15.96 4.82
C GLU A 134 7.66 16.43 5.62
N MET A 135 6.76 15.52 5.98
CA MET A 135 5.58 15.79 6.80
C MET A 135 5.87 15.90 8.31
N GLY A 136 7.13 15.73 8.72
CA GLY A 136 7.53 15.77 10.13
C GLY A 136 7.21 14.48 10.89
N GLY A 137 7.11 13.36 10.20
CA GLY A 137 6.83 12.07 10.81
C GLY A 137 7.96 11.53 11.69
N GLU A 138 7.60 10.85 12.75
CA GLU A 138 8.51 10.22 13.71
C GLU A 138 8.46 8.69 13.66
N PHE A 139 7.28 8.11 13.39
CA PHE A 139 7.05 6.67 13.39
C PHE A 139 6.44 6.21 12.06
N LEU A 140 7.13 5.30 11.38
CA LEU A 140 6.64 4.64 10.16
C LEU A 140 6.49 3.15 10.44
N THR A 141 5.27 2.63 10.37
CA THR A 141 5.01 1.21 10.55
C THR A 141 5.08 0.44 9.22
N GLY A 142 5.28 -0.85 9.35
CA GLY A 142 5.25 -1.81 8.23
C GLY A 142 4.82 -3.18 8.73
N GLY A 143 4.87 -4.18 7.88
CA GLY A 143 4.55 -5.56 8.24
C GLY A 143 5.63 -6.23 9.09
N GLY A 144 5.29 -7.36 9.70
CA GLY A 144 6.16 -8.09 10.63
C GLY A 144 7.09 -9.14 9.99
N ASN A 145 7.28 -9.15 8.68
CA ASN A 145 8.12 -10.15 8.02
C ASN A 145 9.58 -9.68 7.84
N ASP A 146 10.45 -10.62 7.50
CA ASP A 146 11.90 -10.37 7.33
C ASP A 146 12.25 -9.32 6.26
N PHE A 147 11.35 -9.07 5.30
CA PHE A 147 11.55 -8.04 4.29
C PHE A 147 11.74 -6.66 4.94
N TYR A 148 10.87 -6.30 5.88
CA TYR A 148 10.93 -4.99 6.56
C TYR A 148 12.22 -4.83 7.38
N LYS A 149 12.65 -5.89 8.07
CA LYS A 149 13.94 -5.88 8.80
C LYS A 149 15.12 -5.65 7.87
N LYS A 150 15.12 -6.31 6.70
CA LYS A 150 16.19 -6.19 5.71
C LYS A 150 16.30 -4.78 5.12
N ILE A 151 15.19 -4.10 4.94
CA ILE A 151 15.18 -2.73 4.38
C ILE A 151 15.37 -1.63 5.43
N GLY A 152 15.47 -1.97 6.73
CA GLY A 152 15.88 -1.03 7.76
C GLY A 152 14.85 -0.73 8.86
N TYR A 153 13.71 -1.39 8.89
CA TYR A 153 12.81 -1.33 10.05
C TYR A 153 13.49 -2.01 11.25
N ASP A 154 13.61 -1.30 12.34
CA ASP A 154 14.49 -1.68 13.47
C ASP A 154 13.74 -1.95 14.77
N THR A 155 12.45 -1.67 14.82
CA THR A 155 11.64 -1.82 16.03
C THR A 155 10.46 -2.76 15.78
N GLU A 156 10.28 -3.73 16.65
CA GLU A 156 9.12 -4.63 16.65
C GLU A 156 8.09 -4.16 17.68
N VAL A 157 6.84 -4.03 17.23
CA VAL A 157 5.70 -3.74 18.11
C VAL A 157 4.79 -4.96 18.12
N TYR A 158 4.49 -5.45 19.29
CA TYR A 158 3.58 -6.57 19.49
C TYR A 158 2.20 -6.05 19.88
N SER A 159 1.16 -6.53 19.17
CA SER A 159 -0.23 -6.24 19.50
C SER A 159 -0.98 -7.49 19.89
N LEU A 160 -1.87 -7.35 20.87
CA LEU A 160 -2.79 -8.42 21.27
C LEU A 160 -4.09 -8.26 20.48
N VAL A 161 -4.49 -9.31 19.79
CA VAL A 161 -5.76 -9.35 19.06
C VAL A 161 -6.78 -10.12 19.93
N TYR A 162 -7.78 -9.41 20.40
CA TYR A 162 -8.91 -10.02 21.12
C TYR A 162 -10.01 -10.38 20.11
N ARG A 163 -10.38 -11.66 20.06
CA ARG A 163 -11.55 -12.12 19.31
C ARG A 163 -12.70 -12.31 20.29
N PHE A 164 -13.76 -11.53 20.11
CA PHE A 164 -15.01 -11.76 20.81
C PHE A 164 -15.74 -12.89 20.09
N GLY A 165 -16.00 -14.01 20.79
CA GLY A 165 -16.80 -15.11 20.26
C GLY A 165 -18.22 -14.61 20.01
N GLN A 166 -18.76 -14.89 18.85
CA GLN A 166 -20.21 -14.84 18.66
C GLN A 166 -20.78 -16.05 19.39
N HIS A 167 -21.62 -15.82 20.42
CA HIS A 167 -22.46 -16.82 21.05
C HIS A 167 -23.72 -17.05 20.22
#